data_a73ec664ec9075c6fccfec1a35ea18c3
#
_entry.id   a73ec664ec9075c6fccfec1a35ea18c3
#
_cell.length_a   1.000
_cell.length_b   1.000
_cell.length_c   1.000
_cell.angle_alpha   90.00
_cell.angle_beta   90.00
_cell.angle_gamma   90.00
#
_symmetry.space_group_name_H-M   'P 1'
#
loop_
_entity.id
_entity.type
_entity.pdbx_description
1 polymer ?
#
loop_
_entity_poly.entity_id
_entity_poly.type
_entity_poly.pdbx_seq_one_letter_code
_entity_poly.pdbx_strand_id
1 'polypeptide(L)'
;MTRELKGWHVLMAFLVFYAVIITVNLTLAFSAVGTFPGLEVKNSYVASQSFDRDREAQLALGWEIDLTTEGDELRLAISDARGPVAPDITRATLGRATHVGEDQEVVFHFDGTTHLGIIEPLGPGNWNLRLAAVAEDGTVFRQRIVLWVRR
;
A
#
# COMPACT_ATOMS: atom_id res chain seq x y z
N MET A 1 -63.18 -13.93 20.42
CA MET A 1 -62.64 -13.22 21.60
C MET A 1 -61.51 -12.34 21.16
N THR A 2 -61.75 -11.07 20.93
CA THR A 2 -60.69 -10.06 20.57
C THR A 2 -59.98 -9.68 21.85
N ARG A 3 -58.70 -10.04 21.94
CA ARG A 3 -57.85 -9.72 23.10
C ARG A 3 -57.44 -8.23 22.97
N GLU A 4 -57.95 -7.37 23.84
CA GLU A 4 -57.65 -5.96 23.82
C GLU A 4 -56.15 -5.72 24.13
N LEU A 5 -55.47 -4.96 23.26
CA LEU A 5 -54.10 -4.53 23.48
C LEU A 5 -54.08 -3.44 24.58
N LYS A 6 -53.44 -3.74 25.70
CA LYS A 6 -53.21 -2.77 26.80
C LYS A 6 -51.88 -2.08 26.61
N GLY A 7 -51.73 -0.86 27.11
CA GLY A 7 -50.50 -0.07 26.98
C GLY A 7 -49.23 -0.77 27.44
N TRP A 8 -49.31 -1.66 28.43
CA TRP A 8 -48.16 -2.45 28.87
C TRP A 8 -47.65 -3.44 27.81
N HIS A 9 -48.52 -3.97 26.92
CA HIS A 9 -48.07 -4.84 25.82
C HIS A 9 -47.22 -4.07 24.81
N VAL A 10 -47.62 -2.82 24.55
CA VAL A 10 -46.87 -1.90 23.68
C VAL A 10 -45.52 -1.56 24.32
N LEU A 11 -45.50 -1.23 25.60
CA LEU A 11 -44.26 -0.98 26.35
C LEU A 11 -43.32 -2.17 26.31
N MET A 12 -43.82 -3.40 26.56
CA MET A 12 -43.01 -4.58 26.52
C MET A 12 -42.45 -4.85 25.11
N ALA A 13 -43.23 -4.61 24.06
CA ALA A 13 -42.74 -4.76 22.68
C ALA A 13 -41.59 -3.78 22.39
N PHE A 14 -41.68 -2.54 22.80
CA PHE A 14 -40.59 -1.58 22.69
C PHE A 14 -39.36 -1.96 23.52
N LEU A 15 -39.57 -2.40 24.77
CA LEU A 15 -38.43 -2.84 25.60
C LEU A 15 -37.69 -4.02 24.99
N VAL A 16 -38.38 -5.00 24.45
CA VAL A 16 -37.75 -6.15 23.76
C VAL A 16 -37.03 -5.66 22.52
N PHE A 17 -37.64 -4.82 21.71
CA PHE A 17 -37.03 -4.28 20.51
C PHE A 17 -35.72 -3.51 20.80
N TYR A 18 -35.74 -2.60 21.77
CA TYR A 18 -34.56 -1.86 22.18
C TYR A 18 -33.50 -2.75 22.85
N ALA A 19 -33.93 -3.75 23.63
CA ALA A 19 -32.96 -4.70 24.23
C ALA A 19 -32.18 -5.46 23.19
N VAL A 20 -32.80 -5.88 22.09
CA VAL A 20 -32.12 -6.53 20.95
C VAL A 20 -31.10 -5.58 20.32
N ILE A 21 -31.51 -4.32 20.02
CA ILE A 21 -30.62 -3.31 19.42
C ILE A 21 -29.42 -3.05 20.33
N ILE A 22 -29.64 -2.82 21.61
CA ILE A 22 -28.58 -2.55 22.59
C ILE A 22 -27.61 -3.74 22.67
N THR A 23 -28.15 -4.96 22.76
CA THR A 23 -27.32 -6.19 22.84
C THR A 23 -26.43 -6.33 21.61
N VAL A 24 -26.97 -6.14 20.41
CA VAL A 24 -26.18 -6.20 19.16
C VAL A 24 -25.11 -5.12 19.14
N ASN A 25 -25.46 -3.87 19.48
CA ASN A 25 -24.48 -2.77 19.49
C ASN A 25 -23.37 -2.97 20.52
N LEU A 26 -23.70 -3.45 21.72
CA LEU A 26 -22.69 -3.78 22.73
C LEU A 26 -21.79 -4.93 22.27
N THR A 27 -22.34 -5.96 21.67
CA THR A 27 -21.54 -7.08 21.11
C THR A 27 -20.58 -6.59 20.03
N LEU A 28 -21.04 -5.72 19.13
CA LEU A 28 -20.21 -5.10 18.10
C LEU A 28 -19.11 -4.23 18.73
N ALA A 29 -19.45 -3.42 19.73
CA ALA A 29 -18.47 -2.57 20.43
C ALA A 29 -17.38 -3.40 21.13
N PHE A 30 -17.76 -4.45 21.87
CA PHE A 30 -16.80 -5.34 22.52
C PHE A 30 -15.94 -6.09 21.50
N SER A 31 -16.54 -6.59 20.41
CA SER A 31 -15.79 -7.24 19.33
C SER A 31 -14.81 -6.27 18.67
N ALA A 32 -15.23 -5.04 18.37
CA ALA A 32 -14.37 -4.03 17.77
C ALA A 32 -13.18 -3.68 18.66
N VAL A 33 -13.39 -3.48 19.97
CA VAL A 33 -12.31 -3.19 20.93
C VAL A 33 -11.39 -4.40 21.11
N GLY A 34 -11.97 -5.61 21.20
CA GLY A 34 -11.18 -6.84 21.41
C GLY A 34 -10.36 -7.28 20.20
N THR A 35 -10.79 -6.92 18.99
CA THR A 35 -10.07 -7.23 17.73
C THR A 35 -9.24 -6.08 17.23
N PHE A 36 -9.27 -4.91 17.91
CA PHE A 36 -8.50 -3.73 17.51
C PHE A 36 -6.99 -3.99 17.69
N PRO A 37 -6.19 -4.05 16.61
CA PRO A 37 -4.76 -4.37 16.69
C PRO A 37 -3.91 -3.24 17.30
N GLY A 38 -4.56 -2.18 17.77
CA GLY A 38 -3.91 -0.98 18.28
C GLY A 38 -3.79 0.11 17.21
N LEU A 39 -3.23 1.25 17.59
CA LEU A 39 -2.90 2.32 16.65
C LEU A 39 -1.63 1.94 15.90
N GLU A 40 -1.66 1.97 14.58
CA GLU A 40 -0.49 1.77 13.72
C GLU A 40 0.61 2.80 14.00
N VAL A 41 0.22 4.02 14.39
CA VAL A 41 1.12 5.07 14.88
C VAL A 41 0.56 5.72 16.14
N LYS A 42 1.38 5.83 17.20
CA LYS A 42 0.98 6.44 18.48
C LYS A 42 0.66 7.93 18.38
N ASN A 43 1.24 8.61 17.40
CA ASN A 43 1.03 10.05 17.18
C ASN A 43 1.08 10.36 15.68
N SER A 44 -0.09 10.60 15.09
CA SER A 44 -0.25 10.93 13.67
C SER A 44 0.47 12.22 13.27
N TYR A 45 0.61 13.18 14.20
CA TYR A 45 1.32 14.44 13.96
C TYR A 45 2.83 14.21 13.77
N VAL A 46 3.44 13.40 14.64
CA VAL A 46 4.88 13.05 14.51
C VAL A 46 5.12 12.23 13.24
N ALA A 47 4.21 11.30 12.92
CA ALA A 47 4.29 10.51 11.69
C ALA A 47 4.17 11.40 10.43
N SER A 48 3.31 12.42 10.46
CA SER A 48 3.19 13.39 9.36
C SER A 48 4.47 14.22 9.19
N GLN A 49 5.06 14.69 10.27
CA GLN A 49 6.33 15.45 10.20
C GLN A 49 7.53 14.62 9.71
N SER A 50 7.60 13.33 10.09
CA SER A 50 8.64 12.44 9.55
C SER A 50 8.42 12.19 8.07
N PHE A 51 7.18 11.98 7.65
CA PHE A 51 6.83 11.78 6.25
C PHE A 51 7.19 13.00 5.37
N ASP A 52 6.91 14.22 5.84
CA ASP A 52 7.24 15.43 5.09
C ASP A 52 8.76 15.59 4.93
N ARG A 53 9.53 15.35 5.98
CA ARG A 53 11.00 15.35 5.92
C ARG A 53 11.56 14.28 4.98
N ASP A 54 11.05 13.07 5.08
CA ASP A 54 11.50 11.95 4.24
C ASP A 54 11.18 12.23 2.77
N ARG A 55 10.00 12.82 2.51
CA ARG A 55 9.59 13.25 1.17
C ARG A 55 10.49 14.36 0.62
N GLU A 56 10.79 15.39 1.42
CA GLU A 56 11.70 16.48 1.02
C GLU A 56 13.11 15.95 0.72
N ALA A 57 13.65 15.08 1.58
CA ALA A 57 14.93 14.43 1.36
C ALA A 57 14.94 13.60 0.07
N GLN A 58 13.89 12.81 -0.17
CA GLN A 58 13.74 12.03 -1.40
C GLN A 58 13.67 12.94 -2.64
N LEU A 59 12.92 14.05 -2.60
CA LEU A 59 12.84 15.00 -3.71
C LEU A 59 14.18 15.70 -3.97
N ALA A 60 14.95 15.95 -2.93
CA ALA A 60 16.27 16.58 -3.03
C ALA A 60 17.31 15.71 -3.76
N LEU A 61 17.12 14.38 -3.83
CA LEU A 61 17.94 13.48 -4.64
C LEU A 61 17.90 13.82 -6.14
N GLY A 62 16.79 14.44 -6.61
CA GLY A 62 16.63 14.82 -8.01
C GLY A 62 16.64 13.63 -8.98
N TRP A 63 16.24 12.44 -8.51
CA TRP A 63 16.27 11.23 -9.33
C TRP A 63 15.15 11.23 -10.36
N GLU A 64 15.54 10.97 -11.60
CA GLU A 64 14.64 10.62 -12.70
C GLU A 64 14.66 9.11 -12.90
N ILE A 65 13.47 8.52 -13.03
CA ILE A 65 13.32 7.07 -13.14
C ILE A 65 12.57 6.74 -14.40
N ASP A 66 13.16 5.85 -15.19
CA ASP A 66 12.52 5.23 -16.35
C ASP A 66 12.48 3.71 -16.21
N LEU A 67 11.33 3.12 -16.54
CA LEU A 67 11.09 1.69 -16.43
C LEU A 67 10.57 1.15 -17.76
N THR A 68 11.32 0.22 -18.33
CA THR A 68 10.95 -0.43 -19.59
C THR A 68 11.06 -1.96 -19.45
N THR A 69 10.37 -2.68 -20.31
CA THR A 69 10.45 -4.14 -20.38
C THR A 69 10.67 -4.61 -21.82
N GLU A 70 11.51 -5.59 -21.98
CA GLU A 70 11.79 -6.25 -23.27
C GLU A 70 11.82 -7.77 -23.07
N GLY A 71 10.73 -8.43 -23.45
CA GLY A 71 10.55 -9.86 -23.18
C GLY A 71 10.41 -10.16 -21.70
N ASP A 72 11.36 -10.91 -21.16
CA ASP A 72 11.50 -11.30 -19.75
C ASP A 72 12.50 -10.43 -18.98
N GLU A 73 13.01 -9.38 -19.60
CA GLU A 73 13.96 -8.45 -18.99
C GLU A 73 13.24 -7.15 -18.60
N LEU A 74 13.42 -6.73 -17.36
CA LEU A 74 12.96 -5.45 -16.82
C LEU A 74 14.16 -4.52 -16.66
N ARG A 75 14.11 -3.35 -17.31
CA ARG A 75 15.16 -2.33 -17.29
C ARG A 75 14.70 -1.13 -16.48
N LEU A 76 15.42 -0.83 -15.40
CA LEU A 76 15.19 0.29 -14.52
C LEU A 76 16.37 1.26 -14.62
N ALA A 77 16.17 2.38 -15.28
CA ALA A 77 17.14 3.47 -15.31
C ALA A 77 16.85 4.44 -14.17
N ILE A 78 17.85 4.71 -13.35
CA ILE A 78 17.83 5.73 -12.30
C ILE A 78 18.98 6.69 -12.61
N SER A 79 18.66 7.97 -12.75
CA SER A 79 19.66 9.01 -13.06
C SER A 79 19.40 10.28 -12.26
N ASP A 80 20.45 11.06 -12.03
CA ASP A 80 20.40 12.42 -11.52
C ASP A 80 21.07 13.39 -12.50
N ALA A 81 21.24 14.64 -12.13
CA ALA A 81 21.90 15.65 -12.96
C ALA A 81 23.36 15.31 -13.33
N ARG A 82 24.00 14.35 -12.65
CA ARG A 82 25.38 13.90 -12.88
C ARG A 82 25.46 12.66 -13.77
N GLY A 83 24.34 11.96 -13.99
CA GLY A 83 24.27 10.75 -14.80
C GLY A 83 23.60 9.55 -14.09
N PRO A 84 23.88 8.32 -14.56
CA PRO A 84 23.33 7.12 -13.96
C PRO A 84 23.69 6.97 -12.47
N VAL A 85 22.73 6.52 -11.65
CA VAL A 85 22.88 6.31 -10.22
C VAL A 85 22.66 4.84 -9.90
N ALA A 86 23.49 4.29 -9.02
CA ALA A 86 23.39 2.90 -8.56
C ALA A 86 23.09 2.83 -7.05
N PRO A 87 21.85 3.12 -6.63
CA PRO A 87 21.46 3.01 -5.23
C PRO A 87 21.38 1.54 -4.80
N ASP A 88 21.42 1.31 -3.49
CA ASP A 88 21.11 0.00 -2.93
C ASP A 88 19.60 -0.26 -2.99
N ILE A 89 19.17 -1.12 -3.92
CA ILE A 89 17.78 -1.51 -4.08
C ILE A 89 17.44 -2.55 -3.02
N THR A 90 16.76 -2.13 -1.97
CA THR A 90 16.41 -2.99 -0.83
C THR A 90 15.16 -3.84 -1.09
N ARG A 91 14.27 -3.37 -1.97
CA ARG A 91 13.06 -4.08 -2.37
C ARG A 91 12.54 -3.60 -3.72
N ALA A 92 12.16 -4.55 -4.55
CA ALA A 92 11.49 -4.26 -5.81
C ALA A 92 10.41 -5.33 -6.06
N THR A 93 9.14 -4.95 -6.02
CA THR A 93 8.01 -5.85 -6.26
C THR A 93 7.24 -5.38 -7.47
N LEU A 94 7.19 -6.20 -8.51
CA LEU A 94 6.40 -5.96 -9.72
C LEU A 94 5.07 -6.70 -9.58
N GLY A 95 3.96 -6.00 -9.76
CA GLY A 95 2.64 -6.60 -9.64
C GLY A 95 1.56 -5.83 -10.37
N ARG A 96 0.38 -6.41 -10.46
CA ARG A 96 -0.78 -5.76 -11.07
C ARG A 96 -1.29 -4.60 -10.21
N ALA A 97 -1.89 -3.59 -10.88
CA ALA A 97 -2.48 -2.46 -10.19
C ALA A 97 -3.73 -2.84 -9.36
N THR A 98 -4.39 -3.96 -9.65
CA THR A 98 -5.71 -4.32 -9.13
C THR A 98 -5.74 -5.53 -8.20
N HIS A 99 -4.71 -6.37 -8.20
CA HIS A 99 -4.61 -7.55 -7.33
C HIS A 99 -3.15 -7.96 -7.08
N VAL A 100 -2.91 -8.74 -6.04
CA VAL A 100 -1.57 -9.18 -5.61
C VAL A 100 -1.21 -10.61 -6.06
N GLY A 101 -2.09 -11.29 -6.78
CA GLY A 101 -1.92 -12.70 -7.15
C GLY A 101 -0.79 -12.96 -8.17
N GLU A 102 -0.31 -11.93 -8.85
CA GLU A 102 0.77 -11.99 -9.83
C GLU A 102 1.98 -11.15 -9.39
N ASP A 103 2.10 -10.87 -8.08
CA ASP A 103 3.24 -10.13 -7.54
C ASP A 103 4.51 -10.99 -7.60
N GLN A 104 5.58 -10.42 -8.14
CA GLN A 104 6.90 -11.04 -8.23
C GLN A 104 7.96 -10.10 -7.66
N GLU A 105 8.87 -10.64 -6.86
CA GLU A 105 10.03 -9.90 -6.37
C GLU A 105 11.11 -9.90 -7.44
N VAL A 106 11.63 -8.73 -7.78
CA VAL A 106 12.64 -8.54 -8.82
C VAL A 106 13.98 -8.22 -8.18
N VAL A 107 14.99 -9.01 -8.51
CA VAL A 107 16.38 -8.73 -8.12
C VAL A 107 17.05 -8.01 -9.26
N PHE A 108 17.54 -6.81 -9.02
CA PHE A 108 18.22 -6.00 -10.01
C PHE A 108 19.74 -6.11 -9.91
N HIS A 109 20.41 -6.12 -11.06
CA HIS A 109 21.86 -6.01 -11.19
C HIS A 109 22.20 -4.77 -12.00
N PHE A 110 23.11 -3.93 -11.49
CA PHE A 110 23.55 -2.73 -12.19
C PHE A 110 24.65 -3.06 -13.20
N ASP A 111 24.43 -2.67 -14.48
CA ASP A 111 25.39 -2.91 -15.58
C ASP A 111 26.37 -1.75 -15.82
N GLY A 112 26.30 -0.70 -15.02
CA GLY A 112 27.05 0.54 -15.17
C GLY A 112 26.21 1.70 -15.73
N THR A 113 25.02 1.42 -16.24
CA THR A 113 24.10 2.43 -16.82
C THR A 113 22.66 2.23 -16.34
N THR A 114 22.20 0.99 -16.30
CA THR A 114 20.84 0.62 -15.92
C THR A 114 20.84 -0.57 -14.95
N HIS A 115 19.75 -0.74 -14.25
CA HIS A 115 19.51 -1.91 -13.42
C HIS A 115 18.68 -2.92 -14.23
N LEU A 116 19.19 -4.12 -14.40
CA LEU A 116 18.56 -5.22 -15.15
C LEU A 116 18.02 -6.25 -14.19
N GLY A 117 16.75 -6.64 -14.35
CA GLY A 117 16.09 -7.67 -13.59
C GLY A 117 15.39 -8.67 -14.50
N ILE A 118 15.39 -9.94 -14.14
CA ILE A 118 14.64 -10.98 -14.85
C ILE A 118 13.28 -11.13 -14.20
N ILE A 119 12.25 -11.21 -15.03
CA ILE A 119 10.84 -11.30 -14.61
C ILE A 119 10.13 -12.43 -15.37
N GLU A 120 9.05 -12.92 -14.81
CA GLU A 120 8.14 -13.78 -15.56
C GLU A 120 7.42 -12.98 -16.65
N PRO A 121 7.03 -13.62 -17.77
CA PRO A 121 6.36 -12.93 -18.86
C PRO A 121 5.11 -12.19 -18.41
N LEU A 122 5.03 -10.90 -18.74
CA LEU A 122 3.92 -10.04 -18.33
C LEU A 122 2.76 -10.13 -19.32
N GLY A 123 1.57 -10.37 -18.82
CA GLY A 123 0.35 -10.19 -19.60
C GLY A 123 0.09 -8.69 -19.88
N PRO A 124 -0.67 -8.37 -20.94
CA PRO A 124 -0.98 -6.98 -21.30
C PRO A 124 -1.75 -6.27 -20.20
N GLY A 125 -1.51 -4.97 -20.06
CA GLY A 125 -2.21 -4.12 -19.09
C GLY A 125 -1.29 -3.28 -18.21
N ASN A 126 -1.84 -2.81 -17.10
CA ASN A 126 -1.16 -1.93 -16.16
C ASN A 126 -0.46 -2.73 -15.06
N TRP A 127 0.84 -2.55 -14.96
CA TRP A 127 1.71 -3.10 -13.93
C TRP A 127 2.33 -1.99 -13.11
N ASN A 128 2.67 -2.28 -11.87
CA ASN A 128 3.35 -1.34 -10.97
C ASN A 128 4.59 -1.97 -10.39
N LEU A 129 5.73 -1.32 -10.56
CA LEU A 129 6.92 -1.61 -9.78
C LEU A 129 6.89 -0.78 -8.49
N ARG A 130 6.84 -1.45 -7.35
CA ARG A 130 7.00 -0.86 -6.02
C ARG A 130 8.47 -0.95 -5.65
N LEU A 131 9.18 0.16 -5.79
CA LEU A 131 10.61 0.29 -5.56
C LEU A 131 10.90 0.88 -4.19
N ALA A 132 11.83 0.29 -3.47
CA ALA A 132 12.47 0.85 -2.30
C ALA A 132 13.99 0.74 -2.47
N ALA A 133 14.68 1.86 -2.30
CA ALA A 133 16.13 1.94 -2.44
C ALA A 133 16.71 2.88 -1.38
N VAL A 134 18.01 2.80 -1.16
CA VAL A 134 18.76 3.69 -0.27
C VAL A 134 19.87 4.36 -1.08
N ALA A 135 19.91 5.68 -1.04
CA ALA A 135 20.95 6.45 -1.67
C ALA A 135 22.27 6.36 -0.90
N GLU A 136 23.40 6.78 -1.51
CA GLU A 136 24.72 6.74 -0.89
C GLU A 136 24.80 7.55 0.42
N ASP A 137 24.00 8.61 0.54
CA ASP A 137 23.89 9.46 1.74
C ASP A 137 22.98 8.89 2.83
N GLY A 138 22.39 7.70 2.59
CA GLY A 138 21.44 7.04 3.49
C GLY A 138 19.98 7.49 3.32
N THR A 139 19.67 8.37 2.38
CA THR A 139 18.30 8.80 2.10
C THR A 139 17.48 7.63 1.56
N VAL A 140 16.35 7.36 2.19
CA VAL A 140 15.42 6.31 1.75
C VAL A 140 14.57 6.85 0.60
N PHE A 141 14.58 6.12 -0.50
CA PHE A 141 13.78 6.39 -1.67
C PHE A 141 12.69 5.33 -1.83
N ARG A 142 11.44 5.75 -2.04
CA ARG A 142 10.31 4.86 -2.29
C ARG A 142 9.43 5.43 -3.36
N GLN A 143 9.18 4.63 -4.40
CA GLN A 143 8.31 5.06 -5.49
C GLN A 143 7.53 3.90 -6.09
N ARG A 144 6.31 4.18 -6.52
CA ARG A 144 5.52 3.32 -7.38
C ARG A 144 5.64 3.81 -8.81
N ILE A 145 6.19 2.98 -9.68
CA ILE A 145 6.43 3.27 -11.10
C ILE A 145 5.42 2.47 -11.92
N VAL A 146 4.72 3.14 -12.81
CA VAL A 146 3.69 2.51 -13.66
C VAL A 146 4.32 2.01 -14.95
N LEU A 147 4.06 0.75 -15.30
CA LEU A 147 4.49 0.12 -16.53
C LEU A 147 3.27 -0.35 -17.34
N TRP A 148 3.13 0.14 -18.55
CA TRP A 148 2.10 -0.30 -19.48
C TRP A 148 2.66 -1.34 -20.45
N VAL A 149 2.19 -2.58 -20.34
CA VAL A 149 2.52 -3.66 -21.27
C VAL A 149 1.46 -3.67 -22.39
N ARG A 150 1.89 -3.39 -23.60
CA ARG A 150 1.03 -3.46 -24.81
C ARG A 150 1.07 -4.88 -25.39
N ARG A 151 0.00 -5.22 -26.11
CA ARG A 151 -0.03 -6.47 -26.91
C ARG A 151 0.89 -6.36 -28.10
#